data_29d5166653bba653f4affda7bd4c0cbc
#
_entry.id   29d5166653bba653f4affda7bd4c0cbc
#
_cell.length_a   1.000
_cell.length_b   1.000
_cell.length_c   1.000
_cell.angle_alpha   90.00
_cell.angle_beta   90.00
_cell.angle_gamma   90.00
#
_symmetry.space_group_name_H-M   'P 1'
#
loop_
_entity.id
_entity.type
_entity.pdbx_description
1 polymer ?
#
loop_
_entity_poly.entity_id
_entity_poly.type
_entity_poly.pdbx_seq_one_letter_code
_entity_poly.pdbx_strand_id
1 'polypeptide(L)'
;ALLTAAELYDEVPVIDEAVRVYEQYVDLYPRPLDIAMETRNRLSEIYHEQMDYQRYFDELNEMIDEDRNAGPDRTDRSRFLASKAALVLAERQYEQFARIELTQPFEQSLALKQTSMDDTLATLEALVSYEVADVTAAATYYIAQVYLNFSASLLASERPEGLTQAEMNSYELVIEEEAYPFEEQAIEIHQA
;
A
#
# COMPACT_ATOMS: atom_id res chain seq x y z
N ALA A 1 -6.14 33.09 -7.78
CA ALA A 1 -6.82 33.72 -6.64
C ALA A 1 -7.20 32.71 -5.55
N LEU A 2 -7.99 31.64 -5.87
CA LEU A 2 -8.37 30.63 -4.87
C LEU A 2 -7.15 29.88 -4.33
N LEU A 3 -6.30 29.33 -5.19
CA LEU A 3 -5.10 28.60 -4.77
C LEU A 3 -4.19 29.49 -3.91
N THR A 4 -3.92 30.71 -4.33
CA THR A 4 -3.13 31.67 -3.53
C THR A 4 -3.75 31.99 -2.17
N ALA A 5 -5.10 32.02 -2.09
CA ALA A 5 -5.79 32.21 -0.81
C ALA A 5 -5.61 30.99 0.11
N ALA A 6 -5.70 29.77 -0.44
CA ALA A 6 -5.47 28.54 0.30
C ALA A 6 -4.04 28.48 0.85
N GLU A 7 -3.04 28.75 -0.01
CA GLU A 7 -1.62 28.81 0.37
C GLU A 7 -1.37 29.82 1.51
N LEU A 8 -1.99 31.00 1.43
CA LEU A 8 -1.87 32.02 2.49
C LEU A 8 -2.51 31.56 3.82
N TYR A 9 -3.65 30.88 3.78
CA TYR A 9 -4.27 30.30 4.98
C TYR A 9 -3.42 29.18 5.58
N ASP A 10 -2.75 28.39 4.74
CA ASP A 10 -1.85 27.31 5.15
C ASP A 10 -0.57 27.89 5.83
N GLU A 11 0.00 28.98 5.30
CA GLU A 11 1.15 29.67 5.89
C GLU A 11 0.83 30.32 7.26
N VAL A 12 -0.38 30.87 7.42
CA VAL A 12 -0.83 31.47 8.70
C VAL A 12 -1.76 30.48 9.42
N PRO A 13 -1.37 29.49 10.10
CA PRO A 13 -2.03 28.22 10.45
C PRO A 13 -3.56 28.33 10.73
N VAL A 14 -4.31 28.75 9.70
CA VAL A 14 -5.78 28.74 9.67
C VAL A 14 -6.21 27.55 8.82
N ILE A 15 -5.84 26.38 9.29
CA ILE A 15 -5.87 25.14 8.51
C ILE A 15 -7.28 24.79 8.01
N ASP A 16 -8.33 25.03 8.81
CA ASP A 16 -9.71 24.74 8.39
C ASP A 16 -10.13 25.57 7.16
N GLU A 17 -9.71 26.85 7.09
CA GLU A 17 -9.97 27.69 5.92
C GLU A 17 -9.09 27.30 4.72
N ALA A 18 -7.83 26.90 4.96
CA ALA A 18 -6.96 26.38 3.91
C ALA A 18 -7.59 25.12 3.26
N VAL A 19 -7.99 24.15 4.07
CA VAL A 19 -8.67 22.93 3.61
C VAL A 19 -9.90 23.28 2.77
N ARG A 20 -10.81 24.10 3.30
CA ARG A 20 -12.03 24.48 2.60
C ARG A 20 -11.77 25.12 1.23
N VAL A 21 -10.72 25.95 1.13
CA VAL A 21 -10.38 26.63 -0.14
C VAL A 21 -9.63 25.70 -1.08
N TYR A 22 -8.77 24.79 -0.59
CA TYR A 22 -8.16 23.75 -1.41
C TYR A 22 -9.21 22.77 -1.99
N GLU A 23 -10.15 22.27 -1.16
CA GLU A 23 -11.27 21.43 -1.62
C GLU A 23 -12.07 22.14 -2.72
N GLN A 24 -12.45 23.38 -2.47
CA GLN A 24 -13.14 24.20 -3.49
C GLN A 24 -12.34 24.36 -4.77
N TYR A 25 -11.01 24.47 -4.66
CA TYR A 25 -10.14 24.63 -5.83
C TYR A 25 -10.13 23.37 -6.69
N VAL A 26 -9.92 22.20 -6.12
CA VAL A 26 -9.85 20.94 -6.88
C VAL A 26 -11.19 20.60 -7.54
N ASP A 27 -12.30 20.93 -6.89
CA ASP A 27 -13.64 20.75 -7.43
C ASP A 27 -13.91 21.63 -8.65
N LEU A 28 -13.51 22.92 -8.59
CA LEU A 28 -13.78 23.88 -9.65
C LEU A 28 -12.75 23.86 -10.79
N TYR A 29 -11.51 23.47 -10.49
CA TYR A 29 -10.39 23.53 -11.41
C TYR A 29 -9.61 22.22 -11.47
N PRO A 30 -10.20 21.13 -12.01
CA PRO A 30 -9.50 19.86 -12.15
C PRO A 30 -8.39 19.91 -13.21
N ARG A 31 -8.23 21.02 -13.89
CA ARG A 31 -7.18 21.29 -14.90
C ARG A 31 -6.58 22.67 -14.70
N PRO A 32 -5.27 22.86 -14.96
CA PRO A 32 -4.28 21.84 -15.38
C PRO A 32 -4.08 20.75 -14.33
N LEU A 33 -3.88 19.47 -14.78
CA LEU A 33 -3.81 18.29 -13.92
C LEU A 33 -2.71 18.40 -12.85
N ASP A 34 -1.53 18.87 -13.21
CA ASP A 34 -0.41 19.01 -12.26
C ASP A 34 -0.78 19.85 -11.04
N ILE A 35 -1.47 20.97 -11.27
CA ILE A 35 -1.85 21.88 -10.19
C ILE A 35 -2.95 21.24 -9.31
N ALA A 36 -3.92 20.57 -9.91
CA ALA A 36 -4.95 19.84 -9.18
C ALA A 36 -4.33 18.73 -8.32
N MET A 37 -3.41 17.94 -8.88
CA MET A 37 -2.70 16.87 -8.19
C MET A 37 -1.82 17.36 -7.03
N GLU A 38 -1.10 18.48 -7.22
CA GLU A 38 -0.34 19.11 -6.13
C GLU A 38 -1.25 19.59 -5.00
N THR A 39 -2.40 20.14 -5.35
CA THR A 39 -3.39 20.60 -4.37
C THR A 39 -3.97 19.44 -3.59
N ARG A 40 -4.33 18.32 -4.25
CA ARG A 40 -4.77 17.08 -3.58
C ARG A 40 -3.67 16.49 -2.70
N ASN A 41 -2.43 16.49 -3.17
CA ASN A 41 -1.30 16.05 -2.35
C ASN A 41 -1.21 16.87 -1.06
N ARG A 42 -1.34 18.22 -1.16
CA ARG A 42 -1.33 19.07 0.04
C ARG A 42 -2.51 18.81 0.97
N LEU A 43 -3.71 18.61 0.42
CA LEU A 43 -4.89 18.18 1.20
C LEU A 43 -4.63 16.86 1.95
N SER A 44 -4.06 15.88 1.25
CA SER A 44 -3.73 14.58 1.87
C SER A 44 -2.74 14.73 3.03
N GLU A 45 -1.70 15.56 2.88
CA GLU A 45 -0.74 15.86 3.94
C GLU A 45 -1.43 16.49 5.16
N ILE A 46 -2.31 17.49 4.94
CA ILE A 46 -3.06 18.14 6.01
C ILE A 46 -3.97 17.14 6.75
N TYR A 47 -4.71 16.29 6.02
CA TYR A 47 -5.56 15.28 6.64
C TYR A 47 -4.76 14.25 7.44
N HIS A 48 -3.59 13.85 6.93
CA HIS A 48 -2.68 12.98 7.65
C HIS A 48 -2.18 13.63 8.97
N GLU A 49 -1.76 14.91 8.92
CA GLU A 49 -1.33 15.69 10.09
C GLU A 49 -2.45 15.82 11.13
N GLN A 50 -3.71 15.96 10.68
CA GLN A 50 -4.90 16.02 11.52
C GLN A 50 -5.37 14.64 12.00
N MET A 51 -4.72 13.54 11.60
CA MET A 51 -5.13 12.15 11.85
C MET A 51 -6.52 11.83 11.28
N ASP A 52 -6.99 12.58 10.30
CA ASP A 52 -8.20 12.27 9.54
C ASP A 52 -7.89 11.26 8.42
N TYR A 53 -7.66 10.03 8.83
CA TYR A 53 -7.23 8.97 7.91
C TYR A 53 -8.28 8.62 6.87
N GLN A 54 -9.57 8.90 7.11
CA GLN A 54 -10.58 8.65 6.08
C GLN A 54 -10.36 9.59 4.90
N ARG A 55 -10.35 10.91 5.13
CA ARG A 55 -10.12 11.89 4.07
C ARG A 55 -8.73 11.77 3.45
N TYR A 56 -7.72 11.43 4.27
CA TYR A 56 -6.37 11.15 3.77
C TYR A 56 -6.39 10.07 2.68
N PHE A 57 -6.98 8.91 2.96
CA PHE A 57 -7.03 7.82 1.98
C PHE A 57 -7.97 8.10 0.81
N ASP A 58 -9.02 8.88 1.01
CA ASP A 58 -9.91 9.32 -0.06
C ASP A 58 -9.13 10.18 -1.07
N GLU A 59 -8.33 11.17 -0.61
CA GLU A 59 -7.47 11.97 -1.51
C GLU A 59 -6.40 11.15 -2.23
N LEU A 60 -5.77 10.18 -1.58
CA LEU A 60 -4.83 9.28 -2.25
C LEU A 60 -5.49 8.49 -3.38
N ASN A 61 -6.70 7.97 -3.16
CA ASN A 61 -7.46 7.27 -4.20
C ASN A 61 -7.84 8.21 -5.35
N GLU A 62 -8.31 9.42 -5.05
CA GLU A 62 -8.63 10.43 -6.08
C GLU A 62 -7.42 10.76 -6.95
N MET A 63 -6.23 10.94 -6.35
CA MET A 63 -4.99 11.18 -7.09
C MET A 63 -4.66 10.03 -8.05
N ILE A 64 -4.83 8.79 -7.63
CA ILE A 64 -4.61 7.61 -8.46
C ILE A 64 -5.61 7.56 -9.62
N ASP A 65 -6.87 7.82 -9.34
CA ASP A 65 -7.94 7.77 -10.34
C ASP A 65 -7.84 8.92 -11.35
N GLU A 66 -7.49 10.13 -10.90
CA GLU A 66 -7.25 11.27 -11.80
C GLU A 66 -6.08 11.02 -12.76
N ASP A 67 -4.93 10.48 -12.29
CA ASP A 67 -3.80 10.13 -13.16
C ASP A 67 -4.17 9.01 -14.14
N ARG A 68 -4.88 7.97 -13.65
CA ARG A 68 -5.34 6.84 -14.49
C ARG A 68 -6.26 7.30 -15.62
N ASN A 69 -7.15 8.23 -15.34
CA ASN A 69 -8.15 8.73 -16.28
C ASN A 69 -7.69 9.96 -17.07
N ALA A 70 -6.47 10.44 -16.86
CA ALA A 70 -5.96 11.69 -17.46
C ALA A 70 -5.79 11.62 -18.98
N GLY A 71 -5.60 10.44 -19.55
CA GLY A 71 -5.39 10.28 -20.99
C GLY A 71 -4.23 11.15 -21.49
N PRO A 72 -4.47 12.06 -22.48
CA PRO A 72 -3.40 12.91 -23.01
C PRO A 72 -2.93 14.02 -22.06
N ASP A 73 -3.66 14.30 -20.98
CA ASP A 73 -3.30 15.31 -19.98
C ASP A 73 -2.37 14.72 -18.88
N ARG A 74 -2.11 13.41 -18.95
CA ARG A 74 -1.18 12.75 -18.02
C ARG A 74 0.23 13.29 -18.19
N THR A 75 0.86 13.64 -17.09
CA THR A 75 2.23 14.19 -17.08
C THR A 75 3.15 13.33 -16.22
N ASP A 76 4.46 13.56 -16.31
CA ASP A 76 5.43 12.92 -15.42
C ASP A 76 5.17 13.30 -13.96
N ARG A 77 4.67 14.52 -13.70
CA ARG A 77 4.37 14.97 -12.34
C ARG A 77 3.12 14.32 -11.78
N SER A 78 2.02 14.23 -12.55
CA SER A 78 0.80 13.53 -12.11
C SER A 78 1.10 12.06 -11.84
N ARG A 79 1.83 11.41 -12.74
CA ARG A 79 2.29 10.02 -12.58
C ARG A 79 3.13 9.81 -11.32
N PHE A 80 4.06 10.73 -11.04
CA PHE A 80 4.88 10.68 -9.83
C PHE A 80 4.02 10.77 -8.56
N LEU A 81 3.12 11.75 -8.47
CA LEU A 81 2.26 11.93 -7.30
C LEU A 81 1.30 10.75 -7.10
N ALA A 82 0.67 10.27 -8.17
CA ALA A 82 -0.19 9.10 -8.13
C ALA A 82 0.56 7.84 -7.70
N SER A 83 1.79 7.64 -8.18
CA SER A 83 2.61 6.49 -7.78
C SER A 83 2.98 6.51 -6.31
N LYS A 84 3.26 7.70 -5.74
CA LYS A 84 3.51 7.85 -4.29
C LYS A 84 2.24 7.57 -3.47
N ALA A 85 1.09 8.07 -3.92
CA ALA A 85 -0.20 7.78 -3.29
C ALA A 85 -0.50 6.26 -3.32
N ALA A 86 -0.29 5.61 -4.47
CA ALA A 86 -0.49 4.18 -4.63
C ALA A 86 0.48 3.35 -3.75
N LEU A 87 1.73 3.80 -3.58
CA LEU A 87 2.68 3.14 -2.68
C LEU A 87 2.19 3.17 -1.23
N VAL A 88 1.70 4.28 -0.73
CA VAL A 88 1.15 4.39 0.64
C VAL A 88 0.00 3.40 0.85
N LEU A 89 -0.89 3.25 -0.14
CA LEU A 89 -2.01 2.30 -0.05
C LEU A 89 -1.52 0.84 -0.11
N ALA A 90 -0.51 0.55 -0.92
CA ALA A 90 0.11 -0.77 -0.99
C ALA A 90 0.84 -1.15 0.31
N GLU A 91 1.55 -0.22 0.93
CA GLU A 91 2.18 -0.40 2.25
C GLU A 91 1.14 -0.73 3.33
N ARG A 92 0.02 -0.02 3.34
CA ARG A 92 -1.09 -0.31 4.25
C ARG A 92 -1.69 -1.71 3.99
N GLN A 93 -1.84 -2.10 2.73
CA GLN A 93 -2.34 -3.43 2.38
C GLN A 93 -1.36 -4.52 2.84
N TYR A 94 -0.05 -4.32 2.65
CA TYR A 94 0.98 -5.20 3.19
C TYR A 94 0.89 -5.33 4.72
N GLU A 95 0.70 -4.24 5.45
CA GLU A 95 0.52 -4.30 6.90
C GLU A 95 -0.70 -5.12 7.32
N GLN A 96 -1.81 -5.02 6.58
CA GLN A 96 -3.01 -5.82 6.84
C GLN A 96 -2.74 -7.31 6.58
N PHE A 97 -2.10 -7.64 5.47
CA PHE A 97 -1.65 -9.00 5.16
C PHE A 97 -0.71 -9.55 6.25
N ALA A 98 0.28 -8.76 6.67
CA ALA A 98 1.27 -9.19 7.65
C ALA A 98 0.69 -9.54 9.03
N ARG A 99 -0.45 -8.94 9.39
CA ARG A 99 -1.16 -9.20 10.66
C ARG A 99 -2.01 -10.47 10.66
N ILE A 100 -2.21 -11.10 9.51
CA ILE A 100 -2.98 -12.35 9.44
C ILE A 100 -2.13 -13.49 10.00
N GLU A 101 -2.55 -14.04 11.14
CA GLU A 101 -1.93 -15.18 11.80
C GLU A 101 -2.55 -16.49 11.31
N LEU A 102 -1.74 -17.56 11.28
CA LEU A 102 -2.21 -18.90 10.93
C LEU A 102 -2.61 -19.66 12.21
N THR A 103 -3.91 -19.62 12.49
CA THR A 103 -4.55 -20.23 13.66
C THR A 103 -5.49 -21.38 13.28
N GLN A 104 -5.99 -22.11 14.26
CA GLN A 104 -7.00 -23.13 14.02
C GLN A 104 -8.41 -22.52 13.78
N PRO A 105 -9.22 -23.00 12.80
CA PRO A 105 -8.91 -24.09 11.85
C PRO A 105 -7.89 -23.66 10.78
N PHE A 106 -6.77 -24.38 10.69
CA PHE A 106 -5.61 -24.00 9.88
C PHE A 106 -5.96 -23.72 8.41
N GLU A 107 -6.76 -24.59 7.77
CA GLU A 107 -7.13 -24.42 6.35
C GLU A 107 -7.84 -23.11 6.07
N GLN A 108 -8.65 -22.60 7.01
CA GLN A 108 -9.38 -21.33 6.84
C GLN A 108 -8.46 -20.13 6.97
N SER A 109 -7.59 -20.12 7.98
CA SER A 109 -6.62 -19.02 8.18
C SER A 109 -5.57 -19.01 7.06
N LEU A 110 -5.15 -20.18 6.58
CA LEU A 110 -4.24 -20.29 5.44
C LEU A 110 -4.87 -19.73 4.16
N ALA A 111 -6.11 -20.12 3.83
CA ALA A 111 -6.81 -19.63 2.64
C ALA A 111 -6.99 -18.11 2.69
N LEU A 112 -7.32 -17.56 3.86
CA LEU A 112 -7.42 -16.10 4.05
C LEU A 112 -6.06 -15.41 3.80
N LYS A 113 -4.98 -15.96 4.38
CA LYS A 113 -3.64 -15.37 4.21
C LYS A 113 -3.14 -15.50 2.77
N GLN A 114 -3.41 -16.60 2.09
CA GLN A 114 -3.07 -16.79 0.67
C GLN A 114 -3.80 -15.79 -0.22
N THR A 115 -5.11 -15.63 -0.04
CA THR A 115 -5.89 -14.64 -0.80
C THR A 115 -5.35 -13.22 -0.58
N SER A 116 -5.07 -12.86 0.68
CA SER A 116 -4.49 -11.55 1.00
C SER A 116 -3.08 -11.38 0.44
N MET A 117 -2.28 -12.46 0.37
CA MET A 117 -0.97 -12.45 -0.29
C MET A 117 -1.09 -12.13 -1.77
N ASP A 118 -1.97 -12.85 -2.48
CA ASP A 118 -2.18 -12.68 -3.92
C ASP A 118 -2.65 -11.25 -4.25
N ASP A 119 -3.60 -10.71 -3.48
CA ASP A 119 -4.10 -9.35 -3.64
C ASP A 119 -3.00 -8.31 -3.38
N THR A 120 -2.15 -8.54 -2.37
CA THR A 120 -1.05 -7.64 -2.02
C THR A 120 0.04 -7.67 -3.09
N LEU A 121 0.41 -8.84 -3.59
CA LEU A 121 1.37 -8.98 -4.68
C LEU A 121 0.87 -8.28 -5.95
N ALA A 122 -0.40 -8.49 -6.33
CA ALA A 122 -0.97 -7.84 -7.50
C ALA A 122 -0.95 -6.30 -7.40
N THR A 123 -1.22 -5.77 -6.20
CA THR A 123 -1.14 -4.31 -5.95
C THR A 123 0.30 -3.80 -6.06
N LEU A 124 1.27 -4.50 -5.47
CA LEU A 124 2.68 -4.11 -5.53
C LEU A 124 3.25 -4.21 -6.95
N GLU A 125 2.93 -5.26 -7.69
CA GLU A 125 3.33 -5.42 -9.09
C GLU A 125 2.78 -4.31 -9.99
N ALA A 126 1.54 -3.85 -9.74
CA ALA A 126 0.96 -2.73 -10.48
C ALA A 126 1.74 -1.42 -10.31
N LEU A 127 2.44 -1.22 -9.17
CA LEU A 127 3.28 -0.04 -8.94
C LEU A 127 4.45 0.08 -9.93
N VAL A 128 4.97 -1.03 -10.40
CA VAL A 128 6.07 -1.05 -11.38
C VAL A 128 5.67 -0.35 -12.69
N SER A 129 4.39 -0.42 -13.06
CA SER A 129 3.86 0.21 -14.27
C SER A 129 3.91 1.73 -14.28
N TYR A 130 4.12 2.37 -13.13
CA TYR A 130 4.34 3.83 -13.05
C TYR A 130 5.72 4.26 -13.55
N GLU A 131 6.69 3.35 -13.66
CA GLU A 131 8.06 3.64 -14.11
C GLU A 131 8.74 4.74 -13.28
N VAL A 132 8.46 4.81 -11.98
CA VAL A 132 9.08 5.72 -11.02
C VAL A 132 10.07 4.92 -10.17
N ALA A 133 11.37 5.19 -10.31
CA ALA A 133 12.45 4.36 -9.77
C ALA A 133 12.32 4.07 -8.27
N ASP A 134 12.05 5.10 -7.46
CA ASP A 134 11.90 4.95 -6.00
C ASP A 134 10.70 4.08 -5.63
N VAL A 135 9.58 4.22 -6.38
CA VAL A 135 8.37 3.44 -6.16
C VAL A 135 8.58 1.98 -6.59
N THR A 136 9.26 1.77 -7.73
CA THR A 136 9.62 0.43 -8.19
C THR A 136 10.53 -0.27 -7.18
N ALA A 137 11.55 0.41 -6.66
CA ALA A 137 12.43 -0.15 -5.64
C ALA A 137 11.69 -0.51 -4.35
N ALA A 138 10.78 0.37 -3.88
CA ALA A 138 9.94 0.10 -2.72
C ALA A 138 8.99 -1.08 -2.97
N ALA A 139 8.34 -1.14 -4.12
CA ALA A 139 7.46 -2.25 -4.50
C ALA A 139 8.23 -3.58 -4.51
N THR A 140 9.41 -3.64 -5.11
CA THR A 140 10.27 -4.82 -5.13
C THR A 140 10.64 -5.27 -3.71
N TYR A 141 11.00 -4.33 -2.85
CA TYR A 141 11.27 -4.62 -1.45
C TYR A 141 10.05 -5.24 -0.75
N TYR A 142 8.86 -4.64 -0.90
CA TYR A 142 7.66 -5.17 -0.26
C TYR A 142 7.20 -6.51 -0.84
N ILE A 143 7.39 -6.78 -2.13
CA ILE A 143 7.14 -8.10 -2.73
C ILE A 143 7.99 -9.17 -2.02
N ALA A 144 9.28 -8.92 -1.81
CA ALA A 144 10.12 -9.84 -1.05
C ALA A 144 9.66 -9.99 0.40
N GLN A 145 9.21 -8.89 1.05
CA GLN A 145 8.68 -8.94 2.42
C GLN A 145 7.37 -9.74 2.52
N VAL A 146 6.52 -9.72 1.48
CA VAL A 146 5.30 -10.57 1.42
C VAL A 146 5.69 -12.05 1.48
N TYR A 147 6.64 -12.49 0.68
CA TYR A 147 7.10 -13.88 0.68
C TYR A 147 7.75 -14.26 2.02
N LEU A 148 8.63 -13.42 2.57
CA LEU A 148 9.25 -13.67 3.88
C LEU A 148 8.21 -13.76 5.00
N ASN A 149 7.22 -12.87 5.00
CA ASN A 149 6.16 -12.89 6.02
C ASN A 149 5.29 -14.15 5.89
N PHE A 150 5.00 -14.59 4.66
CA PHE A 150 4.22 -15.81 4.45
C PHE A 150 4.97 -17.03 4.97
N SER A 151 6.25 -17.21 4.62
CA SER A 151 7.11 -18.27 5.16
C SER A 151 7.16 -18.24 6.69
N ALA A 152 7.47 -17.08 7.27
CA ALA A 152 7.52 -16.90 8.73
C ALA A 152 6.18 -17.25 9.40
N SER A 153 5.05 -16.94 8.78
CA SER A 153 3.73 -17.27 9.29
C SER A 153 3.45 -18.76 9.26
N LEU A 154 3.91 -19.48 8.22
CA LEU A 154 3.81 -20.96 8.18
C LEU A 154 4.61 -21.58 9.33
N LEU A 155 5.86 -21.14 9.52
CA LEU A 155 6.72 -21.64 10.60
C LEU A 155 6.17 -21.32 12.00
N ALA A 156 5.52 -20.17 12.18
CA ALA A 156 4.91 -19.73 13.43
C ALA A 156 3.47 -20.20 13.63
N SER A 157 2.88 -20.94 12.67
CA SER A 157 1.48 -21.35 12.71
C SER A 157 1.12 -22.13 13.97
N GLU A 158 -0.14 -22.03 14.41
CA GLU A 158 -0.65 -22.79 15.53
C GLU A 158 -0.59 -24.29 15.26
N ARG A 159 -0.03 -25.06 16.22
CA ARG A 159 0.13 -26.51 16.08
C ARG A 159 -1.17 -27.24 16.44
N PRO A 160 -1.52 -28.32 15.69
CA PRO A 160 -2.67 -29.14 16.03
C PRO A 160 -2.53 -29.77 17.42
N GLU A 161 -3.63 -29.81 18.17
CA GLU A 161 -3.65 -30.49 19.47
C GLU A 161 -3.70 -32.03 19.31
N GLY A 162 -3.18 -32.73 20.33
CA GLY A 162 -3.31 -34.18 20.45
C GLY A 162 -2.31 -35.00 19.62
N LEU A 163 -1.34 -34.39 18.97
CA LEU A 163 -0.28 -35.10 18.25
C LEU A 163 0.71 -35.75 19.22
N THR A 164 1.16 -36.96 18.87
CA THR A 164 2.32 -37.60 19.51
C THR A 164 3.61 -36.87 19.11
N GLN A 165 4.69 -37.08 19.83
CA GLN A 165 5.98 -36.47 19.50
C GLN A 165 6.47 -36.83 18.08
N ALA A 166 6.23 -38.04 17.62
CA ALA A 166 6.61 -38.49 16.28
C ALA A 166 5.78 -37.78 15.19
N GLU A 167 4.48 -37.61 15.43
CA GLU A 167 3.59 -36.88 14.53
C GLU A 167 3.93 -35.39 14.50
N MET A 168 4.24 -34.78 15.65
CA MET A 168 4.69 -33.40 15.73
C MET A 168 5.96 -33.16 14.92
N ASN A 169 6.97 -34.02 15.08
CA ASN A 169 8.21 -33.92 14.32
C ASN A 169 7.97 -34.04 12.80
N SER A 170 7.05 -34.92 12.40
CA SER A 170 6.68 -35.06 10.98
C SER A 170 5.92 -33.83 10.47
N TYR A 171 5.05 -33.26 11.29
CA TYR A 171 4.31 -32.03 10.96
C TYR A 171 5.25 -30.83 10.79
N GLU A 172 6.21 -30.67 11.70
CA GLU A 172 7.22 -29.59 11.64
C GLU A 172 8.05 -29.69 10.36
N LEU A 173 8.49 -30.89 9.97
CA LEU A 173 9.23 -31.10 8.74
C LEU A 173 8.41 -30.69 7.49
N VAL A 174 7.13 -31.03 7.45
CA VAL A 174 6.24 -30.64 6.33
C VAL A 174 6.09 -29.12 6.29
N ILE A 175 5.90 -28.46 7.43
CA ILE A 175 5.80 -27.00 7.47
C ILE A 175 7.10 -26.32 7.01
N GLU A 176 8.27 -26.84 7.38
CA GLU A 176 9.55 -26.34 6.89
C GLU A 176 9.69 -26.51 5.37
N GLU A 177 9.31 -27.68 4.83
CA GLU A 177 9.32 -27.94 3.39
C GLU A 177 8.38 -27.02 2.62
N GLU A 178 7.19 -26.72 3.15
CA GLU A 178 6.21 -25.80 2.54
C GLU A 178 6.64 -24.31 2.66
N ALA A 179 7.36 -23.93 3.70
CA ALA A 179 7.82 -22.56 3.91
C ALA A 179 9.04 -22.20 3.03
N TYR A 180 9.91 -23.17 2.77
CA TYR A 180 11.20 -22.97 2.08
C TYR A 180 11.09 -22.30 0.69
N PRO A 181 10.16 -22.66 -0.21
CA PRO A 181 10.04 -22.02 -1.53
C PRO A 181 9.78 -20.51 -1.46
N PHE A 182 9.07 -20.03 -0.43
CA PHE A 182 8.81 -18.60 -0.23
C PHE A 182 10.06 -17.85 0.21
N GLU A 183 10.91 -18.46 1.03
CA GLU A 183 12.21 -17.88 1.38
C GLU A 183 13.14 -17.76 0.16
N GLU A 184 13.18 -18.81 -0.69
CA GLU A 184 13.96 -18.76 -1.93
C GLU A 184 13.46 -17.63 -2.85
N GLN A 185 12.15 -17.49 -3.05
CA GLN A 185 11.58 -16.42 -3.87
C GLN A 185 11.95 -15.03 -3.33
N ALA A 186 11.89 -14.83 -2.02
CA ALA A 186 12.28 -13.56 -1.41
C ALA A 186 13.77 -13.23 -1.65
N ILE A 187 14.64 -14.23 -1.56
CA ILE A 187 16.08 -14.07 -1.81
C ILE A 187 16.33 -13.71 -3.27
N GLU A 188 15.68 -14.39 -4.22
CA GLU A 188 15.80 -14.12 -5.66
C GLU A 188 15.40 -12.67 -5.99
N ILE A 189 14.28 -12.19 -5.42
CA ILE A 189 13.80 -10.82 -5.62
C ILE A 189 14.79 -9.79 -5.07
N HIS A 190 15.40 -10.05 -3.89
CA HIS A 190 16.39 -9.14 -3.32
C HIS A 190 17.72 -9.09 -4.09
N GLN A 191 18.00 -10.09 -4.92
CA GLN A 191 19.23 -10.16 -5.73
C GLN A 191 19.08 -9.57 -7.13
N ALA A 192 17.84 -9.31 -7.56
CA ALA A 192 17.51 -8.78 -8.90
C ALA A 192 17.61 -7.27 -8.97
#